data_89fc12ff5a0545fdedec9fdd2932cd6f
#
_entry.id   89fc12ff5a0545fdedec9fdd2932cd6f
#
_cell.length_a   1.000
_cell.length_b   1.000
_cell.length_c   1.000
_cell.angle_alpha   90.00
_cell.angle_beta   90.00
_cell.angle_gamma   90.00
#
_symmetry.space_group_name_H-M   'P 1'
#
loop_
_entity.id
_entity.type
_entity.pdbx_description
1 polymer ?
#
loop_
_entity_poly.entity_id
_entity_poly.type
_entity_poly.pdbx_seq_one_letter_code
_entity_poly.pdbx_strand_id
1 'polypeptide(L)'
;MRAEGAPFTGVLFAGVMVDEHGAPLLLEHNVRFGDPECEALMELVATDVGELLASAARGELDPAAARVHEGKYAAVVILAAEGYPEGPRKGDVISGVERAEALGATVHHAGTARDASGALVTAGGRVLAVTGAGATLGEARAQAYAGCEAIHFAGKHFRRDIGETVGATPTQPTSP
;
A
#
# COMPACT_ATOMS: atom_id res chain seq x y z
N MET A 1 -12.25 15.15 -18.42
CA MET A 1 -13.39 14.19 -18.37
C MET A 1 -14.74 14.89 -18.46
N ARG A 2 -15.17 15.76 -17.48
CA ARG A 2 -16.49 16.43 -17.59
C ARG A 2 -16.60 17.32 -18.84
N ALA A 3 -15.56 18.09 -19.16
CA ALA A 3 -15.50 18.93 -20.36
C ALA A 3 -15.53 18.14 -21.69
N GLU A 4 -15.21 16.87 -21.65
CA GLU A 4 -15.21 15.94 -22.80
C GLU A 4 -16.47 15.08 -22.87
N GLY A 5 -17.48 15.39 -22.03
CA GLY A 5 -18.76 14.68 -22.01
C GLY A 5 -18.73 13.32 -21.30
N ALA A 6 -17.64 12.99 -20.60
CA ALA A 6 -17.46 11.75 -19.84
C ALA A 6 -17.23 12.06 -18.34
N PRO A 7 -18.25 12.53 -17.60
CA PRO A 7 -18.11 12.80 -16.19
C PRO A 7 -17.82 11.52 -15.41
N PHE A 8 -16.92 11.62 -14.41
CA PHE A 8 -16.56 10.51 -13.54
C PHE A 8 -16.68 10.96 -12.08
N THR A 9 -17.22 10.09 -11.23
CA THR A 9 -17.25 10.24 -9.78
C THR A 9 -16.70 8.97 -9.16
N GLY A 10 -15.68 9.11 -8.32
CA GLY A 10 -15.01 7.98 -7.70
C GLY A 10 -13.52 8.23 -7.51
N VAL A 11 -12.78 7.16 -7.26
CA VAL A 11 -11.33 7.18 -7.11
C VAL A 11 -10.67 6.94 -8.46
N LEU A 12 -9.80 7.85 -8.86
CA LEU A 12 -8.95 7.68 -10.03
C LEU A 12 -7.48 7.55 -9.56
N PHE A 13 -6.91 6.37 -9.75
CA PHE A 13 -5.49 6.11 -9.54
C PHE A 13 -4.75 6.22 -10.88
N ALA A 14 -3.63 6.95 -10.88
CA ALA A 14 -2.73 7.04 -12.02
C ALA A 14 -1.39 6.37 -11.67
N GLY A 15 -1.06 5.27 -12.32
CA GLY A 15 0.27 4.68 -12.31
C GLY A 15 1.19 5.49 -13.23
N VAL A 16 2.25 6.06 -12.67
CA VAL A 16 3.21 6.85 -13.44
C VAL A 16 4.63 6.36 -13.21
N MET A 17 5.43 6.42 -14.25
CA MET A 17 6.89 6.29 -14.17
C MET A 17 7.49 7.68 -14.32
N VAL A 18 8.46 8.00 -13.48
CA VAL A 18 9.24 9.26 -13.62
C VAL A 18 10.55 8.91 -14.29
N ASP A 19 10.85 9.57 -15.41
CA ASP A 19 12.10 9.36 -16.15
C ASP A 19 13.29 10.04 -15.46
N GLU A 20 14.48 9.89 -16.06
CA GLU A 20 15.73 10.48 -15.55
C GLU A 20 15.74 12.01 -15.56
N HIS A 21 14.84 12.64 -16.33
CA HIS A 21 14.68 14.10 -16.42
C HIS A 21 13.57 14.62 -15.49
N GLY A 22 12.91 13.73 -14.73
CA GLY A 22 11.81 14.08 -13.83
C GLY A 22 10.47 14.21 -14.53
N ALA A 23 10.33 13.82 -15.81
CA ALA A 23 9.07 13.86 -16.52
C ALA A 23 8.19 12.65 -16.16
N PRO A 24 6.90 12.84 -15.82
CA PRO A 24 5.99 11.75 -15.54
C PRO A 24 5.50 11.09 -16.84
N LEU A 25 5.65 9.78 -16.94
CA LEU A 25 5.14 8.93 -18.00
C LEU A 25 3.97 8.10 -17.46
N LEU A 26 2.80 8.28 -18.02
CA LEU A 26 1.62 7.53 -17.62
C LEU A 26 1.75 6.07 -18.05
N LEU A 27 1.60 5.14 -17.10
CA LEU A 27 1.56 3.70 -17.36
C LEU A 27 0.12 3.21 -17.51
N GLU A 28 -0.72 3.55 -16.52
CA GLU A 28 -2.12 3.10 -16.49
C GLU A 28 -3.01 4.04 -15.67
N HIS A 29 -4.31 3.94 -15.89
CA HIS A 29 -5.35 4.44 -15.01
C HIS A 29 -6.15 3.29 -14.41
N ASN A 30 -6.48 3.40 -13.11
CA ASN A 30 -7.44 2.53 -12.45
C ASN A 30 -8.57 3.35 -11.84
N VAL A 31 -9.81 2.85 -11.91
CA VAL A 31 -11.00 3.51 -11.33
C VAL A 31 -11.28 3.05 -9.90
N ARG A 32 -10.22 2.80 -9.17
CA ARG A 32 -10.18 2.38 -7.76
C ARG A 32 -8.85 2.77 -7.15
N PHE A 33 -8.73 2.64 -5.82
CA PHE A 33 -7.43 2.76 -5.17
C PHE A 33 -6.43 1.72 -5.72
N GLY A 34 -5.15 2.05 -5.68
CA GLY A 34 -4.08 1.09 -5.96
C GLY A 34 -4.09 -0.06 -4.94
N ASP A 35 -3.50 -1.17 -5.31
CA ASP A 35 -3.26 -2.32 -4.45
C ASP A 35 -1.81 -2.78 -4.72
N PRO A 36 -0.86 -2.56 -3.79
CA PRO A 36 -1.08 -2.24 -2.35
C PRO A 36 -0.99 -0.76 -1.96
N GLU A 37 -1.07 0.20 -2.85
CA GLU A 37 -0.86 1.63 -2.53
C GLU A 37 -1.90 2.15 -1.53
N CYS A 38 -3.11 1.58 -1.52
CA CYS A 38 -4.19 1.97 -0.63
C CYS A 38 -3.80 1.79 0.84
N GLU A 39 -3.15 0.70 1.18
CA GLU A 39 -2.74 0.38 2.55
C GLU A 39 -1.75 1.41 3.10
N ALA A 40 -0.80 1.87 2.28
CA ALA A 40 0.11 2.94 2.65
C ALA A 40 -0.61 4.30 2.71
N LEU A 41 -1.53 4.56 1.78
CA LEU A 41 -2.30 5.80 1.73
C LEU A 41 -3.17 5.97 2.99
N MET A 42 -3.81 4.91 3.47
CA MET A 42 -4.66 4.95 4.67
C MET A 42 -3.87 5.33 5.92
N GLU A 43 -2.58 5.04 5.99
CA GLU A 43 -1.71 5.51 7.08
C GLU A 43 -1.41 7.01 7.00
N LEU A 44 -1.50 7.61 5.83
CA LEU A 44 -1.13 9.00 5.59
C LEU A 44 -2.33 9.95 5.61
N VAL A 45 -3.54 9.47 5.32
CA VAL A 45 -4.73 10.33 5.31
C VAL A 45 -5.14 10.72 6.72
N ALA A 46 -5.27 12.02 6.96
CA ALA A 46 -5.67 12.60 8.25
C ALA A 46 -7.17 12.90 8.35
N THR A 47 -7.88 12.86 7.23
CA THR A 47 -9.33 13.10 7.16
C THR A 47 -10.07 11.77 7.23
N ASP A 48 -11.30 11.79 7.72
CA ASP A 48 -12.19 10.63 7.64
C ASP A 48 -12.45 10.24 6.17
N VAL A 49 -11.90 9.08 5.77
CA VAL A 49 -11.99 8.60 4.38
C VAL A 49 -13.42 8.24 4.01
N GLY A 50 -14.22 7.75 4.96
CA GLY A 50 -15.62 7.43 4.74
C GLY A 50 -16.42 8.69 4.37
N GLU A 51 -16.20 9.80 5.06
CA GLU A 51 -16.85 11.07 4.74
C GLU A 51 -16.34 11.67 3.42
N LEU A 52 -15.04 11.57 3.12
CA LEU A 52 -14.51 11.97 1.81
C LEU A 52 -15.18 11.22 0.66
N LEU A 53 -15.32 9.90 0.79
CA LEU A 53 -15.95 9.07 -0.24
C LEU A 53 -17.45 9.35 -0.33
N ALA A 54 -18.14 9.56 0.79
CA ALA A 54 -19.55 9.90 0.83
C ALA A 54 -19.81 11.27 0.19
N SER A 55 -18.99 12.28 0.49
CA SER A 55 -19.11 13.62 -0.13
C SER A 55 -18.82 13.57 -1.63
N ALA A 56 -17.83 12.79 -2.05
CA ALA A 56 -17.56 12.56 -3.47
C ALA A 56 -18.76 11.91 -4.19
N ALA A 57 -19.38 10.91 -3.57
CA ALA A 57 -20.56 10.24 -4.14
C ALA A 57 -21.77 11.19 -4.26
N ARG A 58 -21.92 12.12 -3.35
CA ARG A 58 -22.95 13.19 -3.42
C ARG A 58 -22.63 14.31 -4.40
N GLY A 59 -21.39 14.35 -4.93
CA GLY A 59 -20.92 15.46 -5.79
C GLY A 59 -20.56 16.73 -5.02
N GLU A 60 -20.33 16.62 -3.72
CA GLU A 60 -20.08 17.71 -2.76
C GLU A 60 -18.65 17.75 -2.24
N LEU A 61 -17.74 17.00 -2.85
CA LEU A 61 -16.36 16.91 -2.41
C LEU A 61 -15.66 18.28 -2.45
N ASP A 62 -15.22 18.74 -1.30
CA ASP A 62 -14.28 19.84 -1.19
C ASP A 62 -12.85 19.28 -1.21
N PRO A 63 -12.04 19.56 -2.23
CA PRO A 63 -10.65 19.09 -2.26
C PRO A 63 -9.81 19.53 -1.06
N ALA A 64 -10.12 20.69 -0.44
CA ALA A 64 -9.41 21.18 0.73
C ALA A 64 -9.70 20.35 2.00
N ALA A 65 -10.77 19.55 2.00
CA ALA A 65 -11.07 18.63 3.08
C ALA A 65 -10.15 17.41 3.09
N ALA A 66 -9.56 17.04 1.95
CA ALA A 66 -8.63 15.93 1.85
C ALA A 66 -7.24 16.32 2.41
N ARG A 67 -6.99 15.97 3.67
CA ARG A 67 -5.73 16.29 4.36
C ARG A 67 -4.92 15.03 4.61
N VAL A 68 -3.61 15.18 4.63
CA VAL A 68 -2.65 14.15 5.01
C VAL A 68 -1.89 14.58 6.27
N HIS A 69 -1.38 13.61 7.01
CA HIS A 69 -0.47 13.87 8.14
C HIS A 69 0.86 14.42 7.60
N GLU A 70 1.15 15.67 7.91
CA GLU A 70 2.44 16.29 7.53
C GLU A 70 3.60 15.60 8.24
N GLY A 71 4.70 15.38 7.50
CA GLY A 71 5.90 14.74 8.03
C GLY A 71 5.74 13.26 8.37
N LYS A 72 4.64 12.62 7.99
CA LYS A 72 4.45 11.17 8.13
C LYS A 72 4.77 10.46 6.81
N TYR A 73 5.49 9.36 6.90
CA TYR A 73 5.81 8.47 5.79
C TYR A 73 5.21 7.10 6.04
N ALA A 74 4.89 6.38 4.96
CA ALA A 74 4.41 5.00 5.03
C ALA A 74 5.10 4.13 3.97
N ALA A 75 5.26 2.86 4.31
CA ALA A 75 5.75 1.85 3.38
C ALA A 75 4.95 0.56 3.57
N VAL A 76 4.54 -0.07 2.48
CA VAL A 76 3.82 -1.35 2.49
C VAL A 76 4.63 -2.42 1.77
N VAL A 77 4.70 -3.60 2.37
CA VAL A 77 5.39 -4.77 1.82
C VAL A 77 4.40 -5.93 1.74
N ILE A 78 4.30 -6.54 0.56
CA ILE A 78 3.45 -7.71 0.36
C ILE A 78 4.20 -8.99 0.74
N LEU A 79 3.57 -9.82 1.58
CA LEU A 79 3.98 -11.19 1.84
C LEU A 79 3.26 -12.11 0.86
N ALA A 80 4.01 -12.79 0.01
CA ALA A 80 3.49 -13.67 -1.03
C ALA A 80 3.68 -15.15 -0.68
N ALA A 81 2.73 -15.98 -1.17
CA ALA A 81 2.78 -17.42 -1.05
C ALA A 81 3.80 -18.01 -2.03
N GLU A 82 4.36 -19.17 -1.68
CA GLU A 82 5.22 -19.95 -2.59
C GLU A 82 4.54 -20.17 -3.95
N GLY A 83 5.29 -19.96 -5.03
CA GLY A 83 4.80 -20.11 -6.40
C GLY A 83 4.03 -18.92 -6.96
N TYR A 84 3.86 -17.83 -6.21
CA TYR A 84 3.29 -16.60 -6.75
C TYR A 84 4.24 -15.96 -7.78
N PRO A 85 3.75 -15.44 -8.95
CA PRO A 85 2.34 -15.27 -9.31
C PRO A 85 1.68 -16.45 -10.05
N GLU A 86 2.42 -17.43 -10.59
CA GLU A 86 1.92 -18.43 -11.54
C GLU A 86 1.03 -19.50 -10.87
N GLY A 87 1.46 -20.03 -9.71
CA GLY A 87 0.77 -21.11 -9.04
C GLY A 87 0.91 -21.04 -7.51
N PRO A 88 0.27 -20.07 -6.85
CA PRO A 88 0.47 -19.86 -5.42
C PRO A 88 -0.09 -21.01 -4.58
N ARG A 89 0.74 -21.54 -3.68
CA ARG A 89 0.36 -22.58 -2.71
C ARG A 89 -0.61 -21.97 -1.68
N LYS A 90 -1.62 -22.76 -1.33
CA LYS A 90 -2.66 -22.41 -0.35
C LYS A 90 -2.69 -23.41 0.80
N GLY A 91 -3.26 -22.98 1.95
CA GLY A 91 -3.45 -23.83 3.12
C GLY A 91 -2.28 -23.83 4.11
N ASP A 92 -1.23 -23.04 3.87
CA ASP A 92 -0.13 -22.92 4.84
C ASP A 92 -0.57 -22.08 6.04
N VAL A 93 -0.34 -22.60 7.25
CA VAL A 93 -0.69 -21.93 8.50
C VAL A 93 0.13 -20.64 8.65
N ILE A 94 -0.57 -19.54 8.95
CA ILE A 94 0.01 -18.22 9.19
C ILE A 94 0.08 -17.99 10.69
N SER A 95 1.23 -17.53 11.17
CA SER A 95 1.46 -17.16 12.56
C SER A 95 2.24 -15.85 12.67
N GLY A 96 2.19 -15.21 13.84
CA GLY A 96 2.99 -14.02 14.14
C GLY A 96 2.35 -12.68 13.73
N VAL A 97 1.08 -12.67 13.30
CA VAL A 97 0.35 -11.44 12.95
C VAL A 97 0.29 -10.50 14.14
N GLU A 98 -0.16 -10.99 15.30
CA GLU A 98 -0.26 -10.19 16.54
C GLU A 98 1.11 -9.68 17.00
N ARG A 99 2.17 -10.43 16.72
CA ARG A 99 3.53 -9.98 17.01
C ARG A 99 3.97 -8.84 16.09
N ALA A 100 3.62 -8.91 14.81
CA ALA A 100 3.89 -7.82 13.86
C ALA A 100 3.17 -6.53 14.27
N GLU A 101 1.90 -6.65 14.68
CA GLU A 101 1.10 -5.53 15.18
C GLU A 101 1.66 -4.97 16.49
N ALA A 102 2.14 -5.81 17.39
CA ALA A 102 2.80 -5.39 18.64
C ALA A 102 4.13 -4.64 18.39
N LEU A 103 4.76 -4.83 17.22
CA LEU A 103 5.92 -4.07 16.76
C LEU A 103 5.52 -2.73 16.09
N GLY A 104 4.21 -2.43 16.02
CA GLY A 104 3.65 -1.20 15.47
C GLY A 104 3.30 -1.26 13.98
N ALA A 105 3.52 -2.39 13.30
CA ALA A 105 3.10 -2.55 11.92
C ALA A 105 1.57 -2.74 11.83
N THR A 106 0.95 -2.23 10.77
CA THR A 106 -0.43 -2.52 10.42
C THR A 106 -0.46 -3.71 9.46
N VAL A 107 -1.24 -4.75 9.76
CA VAL A 107 -1.31 -5.95 8.94
C VAL A 107 -2.69 -6.06 8.28
N HIS A 108 -2.72 -6.02 6.95
CA HIS A 108 -3.93 -6.15 6.15
C HIS A 108 -4.01 -7.56 5.55
N HIS A 109 -5.19 -8.17 5.70
CA HIS A 109 -5.48 -9.49 5.14
C HIS A 109 -5.91 -9.37 3.68
N ALA A 110 -5.20 -10.10 2.79
CA ALA A 110 -5.55 -10.24 1.38
C ALA A 110 -5.95 -11.69 1.09
N GLY A 111 -5.04 -12.51 0.60
CA GLY A 111 -5.28 -13.93 0.31
C GLY A 111 -5.18 -14.81 1.54
N THR A 112 -6.04 -14.62 2.53
CA THR A 112 -6.10 -15.41 3.76
C THR A 112 -7.48 -16.04 3.96
N ALA A 113 -7.54 -17.15 4.69
CA ALA A 113 -8.78 -17.81 5.11
C ALA A 113 -8.59 -18.44 6.50
N ARG A 114 -9.67 -18.94 7.08
CA ARG A 114 -9.60 -19.85 8.22
C ARG A 114 -9.92 -21.27 7.76
N ASP A 115 -9.12 -22.21 8.20
CA ASP A 115 -9.36 -23.63 7.95
C ASP A 115 -10.43 -24.22 8.88
N ALA A 116 -10.70 -25.53 8.74
CA ALA A 116 -11.71 -26.21 9.56
C ALA A 116 -11.40 -26.23 11.07
N SER A 117 -10.13 -26.04 11.45
CA SER A 117 -9.70 -25.93 12.85
C SER A 117 -9.80 -24.49 13.39
N GLY A 118 -10.09 -23.50 12.50
CA GLY A 118 -10.09 -22.08 12.80
C GLY A 118 -8.71 -21.42 12.65
N ALA A 119 -7.68 -22.15 12.26
CA ALA A 119 -6.35 -21.60 12.03
C ALA A 119 -6.34 -20.67 10.81
N LEU A 120 -5.58 -19.56 10.90
CA LEU A 120 -5.37 -18.65 9.79
C LEU A 120 -4.42 -19.31 8.78
N VAL A 121 -4.81 -19.36 7.51
CA VAL A 121 -4.06 -20.01 6.44
C VAL A 121 -3.97 -19.15 5.17
N THR A 122 -2.98 -19.42 4.34
CA THR A 122 -2.86 -18.83 3.00
C THR A 122 -3.99 -19.30 2.09
N ALA A 123 -4.60 -18.38 1.32
CA ALA A 123 -5.70 -18.66 0.41
C ALA A 123 -5.55 -17.97 -0.97
N GLY A 124 -4.47 -17.23 -1.18
CA GLY A 124 -4.17 -16.51 -2.42
C GLY A 124 -2.68 -16.28 -2.61
N GLY A 125 -2.31 -15.65 -3.71
CA GLY A 125 -0.90 -15.36 -4.04
C GLY A 125 -0.31 -14.24 -3.19
N ARG A 126 -0.95 -13.07 -3.15
CA ARG A 126 -0.67 -12.00 -2.19
C ARG A 126 -1.44 -12.33 -0.92
N VAL A 127 -0.73 -12.65 0.16
CA VAL A 127 -1.31 -13.20 1.39
C VAL A 127 -1.63 -12.10 2.39
N LEU A 128 -0.65 -11.29 2.72
CA LEU A 128 -0.76 -10.17 3.67
C LEU A 128 -0.04 -8.95 3.11
N ALA A 129 -0.55 -7.76 3.42
CA ALA A 129 0.16 -6.52 3.25
C ALA A 129 0.58 -5.99 4.63
N VAL A 130 1.86 -5.72 4.81
CA VAL A 130 2.43 -5.23 6.07
C VAL A 130 2.86 -3.79 5.87
N THR A 131 2.19 -2.88 6.55
CA THR A 131 2.44 -1.44 6.46
C THR A 131 3.14 -0.95 7.70
N GLY A 132 4.19 -0.17 7.50
CA GLY A 132 4.87 0.60 8.53
C GLY A 132 4.74 2.09 8.28
N ALA A 133 4.73 2.88 9.34
CA ALA A 133 4.70 4.34 9.29
C ALA A 133 5.77 4.95 10.20
N GLY A 134 6.22 6.16 9.90
CA GLY A 134 7.24 6.84 10.68
C GLY A 134 7.42 8.29 10.29
N ALA A 135 8.28 9.02 11.01
CA ALA A 135 8.66 10.40 10.71
C ALA A 135 9.64 10.50 9.52
N THR A 136 10.19 9.37 9.09
CA THR A 136 11.05 9.25 7.92
C THR A 136 10.66 8.00 7.12
N LEU A 137 10.97 7.97 5.83
CA LEU A 137 10.78 6.77 5.01
C LEU A 137 11.60 5.59 5.55
N GLY A 138 12.80 5.85 6.08
CA GLY A 138 13.64 4.83 6.71
C GLY A 138 12.97 4.17 7.91
N GLU A 139 12.34 4.94 8.78
CA GLU A 139 11.56 4.43 9.92
C GLU A 139 10.34 3.62 9.47
N ALA A 140 9.57 4.15 8.51
CA ALA A 140 8.40 3.46 7.96
C ALA A 140 8.80 2.10 7.34
N ARG A 141 9.89 2.07 6.56
CA ARG A 141 10.45 0.82 6.01
C ARG A 141 10.90 -0.14 7.11
N ALA A 142 11.67 0.34 8.08
CA ALA A 142 12.17 -0.50 9.19
C ALA A 142 11.02 -1.18 9.93
N GLN A 143 9.95 -0.43 10.22
CA GLN A 143 8.75 -0.96 10.88
C GLN A 143 8.02 -2.01 10.01
N ALA A 144 7.80 -1.74 8.72
CA ALA A 144 7.18 -2.69 7.81
C ALA A 144 7.96 -4.00 7.73
N TYR A 145 9.29 -3.92 7.57
CA TYR A 145 10.14 -5.11 7.50
C TYR A 145 10.22 -5.87 8.82
N ALA A 146 10.24 -5.20 9.96
CA ALA A 146 10.17 -5.87 11.27
C ALA A 146 8.86 -6.68 11.40
N GLY A 147 7.74 -6.13 10.94
CA GLY A 147 6.47 -6.84 10.85
C GLY A 147 6.53 -8.03 9.89
N CYS A 148 7.11 -7.85 8.70
CA CYS A 148 7.30 -8.95 7.75
C CYS A 148 8.10 -10.12 8.31
N GLU A 149 9.17 -9.84 9.06
CA GLU A 149 9.99 -10.90 9.67
C GLU A 149 9.28 -11.60 10.83
N ALA A 150 8.39 -10.91 11.55
CA ALA A 150 7.62 -11.50 12.65
C ALA A 150 6.55 -12.49 12.18
N ILE A 151 6.06 -12.37 10.95
CA ILE A 151 5.03 -13.23 10.37
C ILE A 151 5.67 -14.44 9.70
N HIS A 152 5.09 -15.64 9.90
CA HIS A 152 5.60 -16.89 9.34
C HIS A 152 4.48 -17.70 8.68
N PHE A 153 4.78 -18.22 7.50
CA PHE A 153 4.09 -19.31 6.81
C PHE A 153 5.05 -20.00 5.84
N ALA A 154 4.79 -21.24 5.46
CA ALA A 154 5.71 -21.99 4.62
C ALA A 154 5.83 -21.36 3.23
N GLY A 155 7.06 -21.24 2.72
CA GLY A 155 7.36 -20.63 1.43
C GLY A 155 7.08 -19.12 1.35
N LYS A 156 6.91 -18.45 2.49
CA LYS A 156 6.78 -16.99 2.54
C LYS A 156 7.93 -16.32 1.80
N HIS A 157 7.60 -15.39 0.90
CA HIS A 157 8.60 -14.53 0.28
C HIS A 157 8.08 -13.10 0.11
N PHE A 158 8.98 -12.14 0.03
CA PHE A 158 8.70 -10.73 -0.18
C PHE A 158 9.94 -10.00 -0.71
N ARG A 159 9.73 -8.89 -1.37
CA ARG A 159 10.81 -8.02 -1.85
C ARG A 159 11.46 -7.29 -0.68
N ARG A 160 12.80 -7.15 -0.72
CA ARG A 160 13.58 -6.49 0.34
C ARG A 160 14.01 -5.07 -0.02
N ASP A 161 13.74 -4.63 -1.25
CA ASP A 161 14.17 -3.36 -1.84
C ASP A 161 13.06 -2.30 -1.92
N ILE A 162 11.88 -2.56 -1.33
CA ILE A 162 10.76 -1.60 -1.36
C ILE A 162 11.18 -0.30 -0.70
N GLY A 163 11.01 0.81 -1.45
CA GLY A 163 11.34 2.17 -0.99
C GLY A 163 12.84 2.46 -0.83
N GLU A 164 13.77 1.63 -1.34
CA GLU A 164 15.21 1.89 -1.26
C GLU A 164 15.66 3.06 -2.16
N THR A 165 15.06 3.18 -3.32
CA THR A 165 15.45 4.16 -4.35
C THR A 165 14.82 5.55 -4.17
N VAL A 166 13.90 5.71 -3.22
CA VAL A 166 13.27 7.00 -2.92
C VAL A 166 14.13 7.78 -1.92
N GLY A 167 15.28 8.24 -2.35
CA GLY A 167 16.22 8.98 -1.48
C GLY A 167 17.23 9.84 -2.22
N ALA A 168 17.33 9.71 -3.54
CA ALA A 168 18.01 10.70 -4.35
C ALA A 168 17.03 11.86 -4.59
N THR A 169 17.08 12.87 -3.72
CA THR A 169 16.50 14.19 -4.04
C THR A 169 17.03 14.57 -5.41
N PRO A 170 16.17 14.85 -6.42
CA PRO A 170 16.66 15.46 -7.64
C PRO A 170 17.37 16.74 -7.21
N THR A 171 18.68 16.83 -7.46
CA THR A 171 19.39 18.10 -7.32
C THR A 171 18.67 19.09 -8.22
N GLN A 172 18.03 20.09 -7.61
CA GLN A 172 17.42 21.18 -8.37
C GLN A 172 18.51 21.72 -9.30
N PRO A 173 18.23 21.88 -10.61
CA PRO A 173 19.15 22.57 -11.47
C PRO A 173 19.32 23.98 -10.89
N THR A 174 20.53 24.32 -10.49
CA THR A 174 20.91 25.69 -10.18
C THR A 174 20.63 26.50 -11.42
N SER A 175 19.62 27.34 -11.37
CA SER A 175 19.33 28.31 -12.45
C SER A 175 20.55 29.19 -12.67
N PRO A 176 20.89 29.48 -13.95
CA PRO A 176 21.98 30.38 -14.30
C PRO A 176 21.73 31.82 -13.89
#